data_799408fb299e175d07a067bb512a10ee
#
_entry.id   799408fb299e175d07a067bb512a10ee
#
_cell.length_a   1.000
_cell.length_b   1.000
_cell.length_c   1.000
_cell.angle_alpha   90.00
_cell.angle_beta   90.00
_cell.angle_gamma   90.00
#
_symmetry.space_group_name_H-M   'P 1'
#
loop_
_entity.id
_entity.type
_entity.pdbx_description
1 polymer ?
#
loop_
_entity_poly.entity_id
_entity_poly.type
_entity_poly.pdbx_seq_one_letter_code
_entity_poly.pdbx_strand_id
1 'polypeptide(L)'
;MAEESILIAGAGALGSVLGGLLARAGHSVTLLGRAPHLDAIARDGLVIDGLFGEHRVRGLACVTDSRALSRPFRVILMTVKAFDTSAMAAEIAPRLAPDGVLVSLQNGLGNVEAGTRAVGAARVLGGRVIFGAEIVRPGHARVTVFADPVLIGPPDPRDARLGAAAATWAAALDAAGVPTAATERIVATLWEKVLYNAALNPLGALRGLTYGELAADPDGRAVMDRVIAEAFAVARAEGVALTWPDDAAYRDVFYGRLVPSTASHRSSMLQDLERGRRTEIDAICGAVAARGAGRGVAAFANQALTQLVHARERNAHREAEACSR
;
A
#
# COMPACT_ATOMS: atom_id res chain seq x y z
N MET A 1 16.29 27.65 -4.94
CA MET A 1 16.10 26.21 -5.19
C MET A 1 14.74 26.05 -5.86
N ALA A 2 14.62 25.31 -6.95
CA ALA A 2 13.32 25.06 -7.56
C ALA A 2 12.45 24.37 -6.48
N GLU A 3 11.28 24.89 -6.21
CA GLU A 3 10.33 24.39 -5.23
C GLU A 3 9.99 22.92 -5.57
N GLU A 4 10.39 21.99 -4.73
CA GLU A 4 10.17 20.56 -4.97
C GLU A 4 8.68 20.27 -4.94
N SER A 5 8.08 20.10 -6.12
CA SER A 5 6.65 19.86 -6.26
C SER A 5 6.32 18.38 -6.10
N ILE A 6 5.44 18.07 -5.14
CA ILE A 6 5.00 16.72 -4.80
C ILE A 6 3.54 16.53 -5.20
N LEU A 7 3.22 15.46 -5.91
CA LEU A 7 1.85 15.02 -6.14
C LEU A 7 1.55 13.80 -5.28
N ILE A 8 0.47 13.87 -4.53
CA ILE A 8 -0.14 12.69 -3.90
C ILE A 8 -1.25 12.18 -4.84
N ALA A 9 -0.96 11.12 -5.56
CA ALA A 9 -1.92 10.47 -6.44
C ALA A 9 -2.74 9.44 -5.65
N GLY A 10 -3.88 9.88 -5.15
CA GLY A 10 -4.76 9.12 -4.28
C GLY A 10 -4.83 9.68 -2.84
N ALA A 11 -5.43 10.86 -2.66
CA ALA A 11 -5.63 11.46 -1.34
C ALA A 11 -6.70 10.70 -0.51
N GLY A 12 -6.44 9.41 -0.25
CA GLY A 12 -7.10 8.60 0.77
C GLY A 12 -6.44 8.79 2.13
N ALA A 13 -6.61 7.83 3.06
CA ALA A 13 -6.04 7.93 4.40
C ALA A 13 -4.51 8.06 4.38
N LEU A 14 -3.83 7.12 3.71
CA LEU A 14 -2.38 7.13 3.57
C LEU A 14 -1.89 8.41 2.87
N GLY A 15 -2.46 8.73 1.73
CA GLY A 15 -2.06 9.91 0.94
C GLY A 15 -2.28 11.22 1.68
N SER A 16 -3.36 11.34 2.46
CA SER A 16 -3.63 12.52 3.28
C SER A 16 -2.60 12.70 4.41
N VAL A 17 -2.22 11.61 5.09
CA VAL A 17 -1.19 11.66 6.12
C VAL A 17 0.15 12.08 5.53
N LEU A 18 0.62 11.40 4.47
CA LEU A 18 1.89 11.72 3.83
C LEU A 18 1.91 13.14 3.26
N GLY A 19 0.89 13.49 2.49
CA GLY A 19 0.80 14.82 1.87
C GLY A 19 0.69 15.96 2.87
N GLY A 20 -0.10 15.77 3.92
CA GLY A 20 -0.27 16.77 4.96
C GLY A 20 1.00 17.00 5.77
N LEU A 21 1.72 15.94 6.16
CA LEU A 21 2.97 16.06 6.90
C LEU A 21 4.08 16.66 6.05
N LEU A 22 4.21 16.28 4.78
CA LEU A 22 5.14 16.91 3.84
C LEU A 22 4.84 18.41 3.64
N ALA A 23 3.57 18.78 3.47
CA ALA A 23 3.20 20.19 3.34
C ALA A 23 3.51 20.99 4.62
N ARG A 24 3.28 20.41 5.80
CA ARG A 24 3.66 21.01 7.10
C ARG A 24 5.18 21.20 7.22
N ALA A 25 5.96 20.31 6.62
CA ALA A 25 7.41 20.43 6.56
C ALA A 25 7.92 21.46 5.52
N GLY A 26 7.01 22.14 4.81
CA GLY A 26 7.34 23.22 3.86
C GLY A 26 7.43 22.79 2.41
N HIS A 27 7.10 21.54 2.08
CA HIS A 27 7.06 21.09 0.68
C HIS A 27 5.82 21.60 -0.05
N SER A 28 5.96 21.85 -1.35
CA SER A 28 4.83 22.19 -2.22
C SER A 28 4.05 20.95 -2.64
N VAL A 29 2.94 20.68 -1.95
CA VAL A 29 2.14 19.45 -2.11
C VAL A 29 0.83 19.74 -2.81
N THR A 30 0.49 18.90 -3.80
CA THR A 30 -0.85 18.84 -4.43
C THR A 30 -1.48 17.48 -4.10
N LEU A 31 -2.72 17.49 -3.62
CA LEU A 31 -3.51 16.29 -3.37
C LEU A 31 -4.45 16.05 -4.56
N LEU A 32 -4.35 14.87 -5.18
CA LEU A 32 -5.28 14.37 -6.18
C LEU A 32 -6.17 13.29 -5.56
N GLY A 33 -7.49 13.49 -5.58
CA GLY A 33 -8.41 12.55 -4.94
C GLY A 33 -9.88 12.89 -5.15
N ARG A 34 -10.77 12.27 -4.35
CA ARG A 34 -12.22 12.40 -4.49
C ARG A 34 -12.76 13.67 -3.83
N ALA A 35 -13.72 14.31 -4.50
CA ALA A 35 -14.31 15.60 -4.11
C ALA A 35 -14.74 15.70 -2.63
N PRO A 36 -15.54 14.77 -2.03
CA PRO A 36 -16.02 14.97 -0.66
C PRO A 36 -14.91 15.15 0.38
N HIS A 37 -13.76 14.47 0.18
CA HIS A 37 -12.64 14.61 1.09
C HIS A 37 -11.82 15.86 0.80
N LEU A 38 -11.53 16.12 -0.47
CA LEU A 38 -10.72 17.27 -0.89
C LEU A 38 -11.45 18.60 -0.69
N ASP A 39 -12.76 18.65 -0.90
CA ASP A 39 -13.57 19.87 -0.66
C ASP A 39 -13.55 20.25 0.83
N ALA A 40 -13.62 19.26 1.72
CA ALA A 40 -13.47 19.49 3.16
C ALA A 40 -12.07 20.01 3.52
N ILE A 41 -11.01 19.44 2.91
CA ILE A 41 -9.63 19.92 3.10
C ILE A 41 -9.46 21.36 2.60
N ALA A 42 -9.96 21.67 1.41
CA ALA A 42 -9.85 23.00 0.83
C ALA A 42 -10.55 24.08 1.69
N ARG A 43 -11.73 23.75 2.24
CA ARG A 43 -12.52 24.67 3.06
C ARG A 43 -11.97 24.82 4.49
N ASP A 44 -11.68 23.71 5.18
CA ASP A 44 -11.44 23.70 6.63
C ASP A 44 -9.98 23.37 6.99
N GLY A 45 -9.18 22.91 6.03
CA GLY A 45 -7.87 22.32 6.20
C GLY A 45 -7.93 20.82 6.51
N LEU A 46 -6.78 20.15 6.38
CA LEU A 46 -6.59 18.75 6.71
C LEU A 46 -6.24 18.61 8.20
N VAL A 47 -7.01 17.79 8.91
CA VAL A 47 -6.68 17.35 10.27
C VAL A 47 -6.01 15.98 10.19
N ILE A 48 -4.87 15.82 10.85
CA ILE A 48 -4.18 14.55 11.04
C ILE A 48 -4.05 14.35 12.55
N ASP A 49 -4.41 13.17 13.06
CA ASP A 49 -4.21 12.80 14.46
C ASP A 49 -3.78 11.35 14.63
N GLY A 50 -3.66 10.91 15.87
CA GLY A 50 -3.22 9.57 16.24
C GLY A 50 -1.72 9.49 16.48
N LEU A 51 -1.09 8.36 16.08
CA LEU A 51 0.28 8.04 16.48
C LEU A 51 1.36 8.99 15.93
N PHE A 52 1.07 9.76 14.89
CA PHE A 52 2.02 10.75 14.35
C PHE A 52 1.76 12.18 14.89
N GLY A 53 0.96 12.32 15.96
CA GLY A 53 0.64 13.60 16.60
C GLY A 53 -0.59 14.27 16.00
N GLU A 54 -0.94 15.44 16.57
CA GLU A 54 -2.09 16.24 16.14
C GLU A 54 -1.62 17.41 15.28
N HIS A 55 -2.13 17.48 14.05
CA HIS A 55 -1.75 18.49 13.07
C HIS A 55 -2.98 19.04 12.35
N ARG A 56 -2.96 20.34 12.07
CA ARG A 56 -3.92 20.98 11.15
C ARG A 56 -3.15 21.69 10.06
N VAL A 57 -3.33 21.23 8.82
CA VAL A 57 -2.64 21.75 7.64
C VAL A 57 -3.63 22.50 6.76
N ARG A 58 -3.33 23.76 6.46
CA ARG A 58 -4.15 24.63 5.60
C ARG A 58 -3.41 24.99 4.32
N GLY A 59 -4.15 25.45 3.32
CA GLY A 59 -3.55 25.90 2.06
C GLY A 59 -3.04 24.78 1.15
N LEU A 60 -3.43 23.53 1.39
CA LEU A 60 -3.12 22.40 0.51
C LEU A 60 -3.82 22.60 -0.86
N ALA A 61 -3.06 22.47 -1.94
CA ALA A 61 -3.63 22.38 -3.28
C ALA A 61 -4.40 21.06 -3.42
N CYS A 62 -5.70 21.16 -3.72
CA CYS A 62 -6.61 20.02 -3.86
C CYS A 62 -7.15 19.98 -5.28
N VAL A 63 -7.01 18.81 -5.94
CA VAL A 63 -7.42 18.60 -7.34
C VAL A 63 -8.21 17.29 -7.43
N THR A 64 -9.39 17.36 -8.01
CA THR A 64 -10.28 16.20 -8.19
C THR A 64 -10.19 15.58 -9.59
N ASP A 65 -9.55 16.26 -10.52
CA ASP A 65 -9.36 15.86 -11.91
C ASP A 65 -7.90 16.09 -12.31
N SER A 66 -7.20 15.05 -12.72
CA SER A 66 -5.78 15.13 -13.12
C SER A 66 -5.53 16.11 -14.29
N ARG A 67 -6.54 16.37 -15.12
CA ARG A 67 -6.46 17.34 -16.23
C ARG A 67 -6.22 18.76 -15.73
N ALA A 68 -6.64 19.07 -14.52
CA ALA A 68 -6.42 20.37 -13.88
C ALA A 68 -4.99 20.55 -13.32
N LEU A 69 -4.16 19.50 -13.32
CA LEU A 69 -2.76 19.60 -12.92
C LEU A 69 -1.98 20.40 -13.97
N SER A 70 -1.49 21.57 -13.60
CA SER A 70 -0.90 22.55 -14.52
C SER A 70 0.62 22.51 -14.63
N ARG A 71 1.31 21.84 -13.70
CA ARG A 71 2.77 21.80 -13.63
C ARG A 71 3.31 20.37 -13.49
N PRO A 72 4.56 20.10 -13.92
CA PRO A 72 5.20 18.83 -13.66
C PRO A 72 5.60 18.70 -12.18
N PHE A 73 5.65 17.45 -11.71
CA PHE A 73 6.03 17.09 -10.33
C PHE A 73 7.36 16.34 -10.30
N ARG A 74 8.22 16.69 -9.35
CA ARG A 74 9.51 16.00 -9.13
C ARG A 74 9.32 14.65 -8.48
N VAL A 75 8.29 14.49 -7.66
CA VAL A 75 7.88 13.19 -7.15
C VAL A 75 6.36 13.05 -7.20
N ILE A 76 5.93 11.86 -7.55
CA ILE A 76 4.53 11.43 -7.44
C ILE A 76 4.49 10.27 -6.46
N LEU A 77 3.82 10.46 -5.32
CA LEU A 77 3.53 9.38 -4.37
C LEU A 77 2.21 8.74 -4.75
N MET A 78 2.27 7.51 -5.25
CA MET A 78 1.10 6.72 -5.65
C MET A 78 0.53 6.03 -4.42
N THR A 79 -0.69 6.42 -4.05
CA THR A 79 -1.40 5.95 -2.85
C THR A 79 -2.86 5.57 -3.13
N VAL A 80 -3.25 5.45 -4.41
CA VAL A 80 -4.53 4.83 -4.77
C VAL A 80 -4.55 3.35 -4.38
N LYS A 81 -5.73 2.74 -4.34
CA LYS A 81 -5.84 1.29 -4.18
C LYS A 81 -5.18 0.56 -5.37
N ALA A 82 -4.61 -0.61 -5.11
CA ALA A 82 -3.82 -1.36 -6.09
C ALA A 82 -4.54 -1.60 -7.43
N PHE A 83 -5.86 -1.80 -7.40
CA PHE A 83 -6.67 -2.00 -8.60
C PHE A 83 -6.82 -0.74 -9.49
N ASP A 84 -6.54 0.45 -8.97
CA ASP A 84 -6.56 1.71 -9.70
C ASP A 84 -5.16 2.13 -10.22
N THR A 85 -4.11 1.40 -9.86
CA THR A 85 -2.71 1.80 -10.14
C THR A 85 -2.44 2.01 -11.60
N SER A 86 -2.83 1.06 -12.46
CA SER A 86 -2.53 1.13 -13.90
C SER A 86 -3.21 2.33 -14.57
N ALA A 87 -4.47 2.58 -14.24
CA ALA A 87 -5.23 3.72 -14.77
C ALA A 87 -4.64 5.04 -14.29
N MET A 88 -4.42 5.17 -12.98
CA MET A 88 -3.86 6.37 -12.39
C MET A 88 -2.44 6.64 -12.90
N ALA A 89 -1.58 5.63 -12.99
CA ALA A 89 -0.22 5.79 -13.49
C ALA A 89 -0.18 6.31 -14.94
N ALA A 90 -1.04 5.79 -15.82
CA ALA A 90 -1.16 6.27 -17.20
C ALA A 90 -1.66 7.73 -17.24
N GLU A 91 -2.63 8.07 -16.38
CA GLU A 91 -3.25 9.39 -16.32
C GLU A 91 -2.26 10.49 -15.86
N ILE A 92 -1.43 10.18 -14.86
CA ILE A 92 -0.48 11.14 -14.28
C ILE A 92 0.91 11.11 -14.91
N ALA A 93 1.23 10.12 -15.74
CA ALA A 93 2.55 10.00 -16.38
C ALA A 93 3.01 11.30 -17.09
N PRO A 94 2.13 12.03 -17.83
CA PRO A 94 2.51 13.29 -18.45
C PRO A 94 2.83 14.43 -17.46
N ARG A 95 2.49 14.24 -16.19
CA ARG A 95 2.73 15.22 -15.11
C ARG A 95 4.01 14.97 -14.33
N LEU A 96 4.70 13.87 -14.58
CA LEU A 96 5.99 13.59 -13.97
C LEU A 96 7.09 14.40 -14.69
N ALA A 97 7.87 15.19 -13.94
CA ALA A 97 8.99 15.95 -14.48
C ALA A 97 10.01 15.02 -15.19
N PRO A 98 10.78 15.50 -16.16
CA PRO A 98 11.73 14.65 -16.92
C PRO A 98 12.71 13.88 -16.03
N ASP A 99 13.16 14.50 -14.94
CA ASP A 99 14.06 13.92 -13.93
C ASP A 99 13.32 13.41 -12.67
N GLY A 100 11.97 13.47 -12.68
CA GLY A 100 11.12 13.07 -11.57
C GLY A 100 11.00 11.56 -11.40
N VAL A 101 10.52 11.15 -10.20
CA VAL A 101 10.27 9.74 -9.85
C VAL A 101 8.84 9.52 -9.37
N LEU A 102 8.31 8.35 -9.69
CA LEU A 102 7.07 7.82 -9.15
C LEU A 102 7.40 6.83 -8.04
N VAL A 103 6.84 7.03 -6.85
CA VAL A 103 7.00 6.13 -5.70
C VAL A 103 5.69 5.37 -5.48
N SER A 104 5.70 4.06 -5.68
CA SER A 104 4.54 3.19 -5.42
C SER A 104 4.51 2.80 -3.95
N LEU A 105 3.50 3.27 -3.21
CA LEU A 105 3.31 3.04 -1.76
C LEU A 105 2.12 2.12 -1.44
N GLN A 106 1.56 1.49 -2.45
CA GLN A 106 0.38 0.64 -2.33
C GLN A 106 0.71 -0.74 -1.76
N ASN A 107 -0.33 -1.42 -1.27
CA ASN A 107 -0.22 -2.81 -0.84
C ASN A 107 -0.12 -3.76 -2.05
N GLY A 108 0.56 -4.89 -1.83
CA GLY A 108 0.62 -5.99 -2.78
C GLY A 108 1.69 -5.84 -3.85
N LEU A 109 1.64 -6.70 -4.83
CA LEU A 109 2.58 -6.79 -5.96
C LEU A 109 1.92 -6.29 -7.25
N GLY A 110 2.73 -5.97 -8.25
CA GLY A 110 2.26 -5.49 -9.55
C GLY A 110 2.16 -3.98 -9.69
N ASN A 111 2.20 -3.24 -8.59
CA ASN A 111 2.08 -1.78 -8.59
C ASN A 111 3.32 -1.09 -9.16
N VAL A 112 4.52 -1.56 -8.80
CA VAL A 112 5.80 -1.07 -9.33
C VAL A 112 5.87 -1.33 -10.83
N GLU A 113 5.47 -2.51 -11.28
CA GLU A 113 5.44 -2.87 -12.69
C GLU A 113 4.40 -2.03 -13.48
N ALA A 114 3.27 -1.71 -12.87
CA ALA A 114 2.28 -0.81 -13.48
C ALA A 114 2.84 0.61 -13.65
N GLY A 115 3.51 1.13 -12.63
CA GLY A 115 4.24 2.39 -12.71
C GLY A 115 5.32 2.36 -13.80
N THR A 116 6.11 1.29 -13.83
CA THR A 116 7.17 1.08 -14.84
C THR A 116 6.64 1.11 -16.27
N ARG A 117 5.49 0.50 -16.52
CA ARG A 117 4.85 0.56 -17.86
C ARG A 117 4.44 1.97 -18.25
N ALA A 118 4.06 2.80 -17.27
CA ALA A 118 3.58 4.17 -17.54
C ALA A 118 4.70 5.20 -17.71
N VAL A 119 5.74 5.14 -16.86
CA VAL A 119 6.77 6.20 -16.81
C VAL A 119 8.19 5.70 -17.13
N GLY A 120 8.40 4.40 -17.36
CA GLY A 120 9.70 3.77 -17.61
C GLY A 120 10.41 3.32 -16.32
N ALA A 121 11.18 2.23 -16.42
CA ALA A 121 11.84 1.57 -15.28
C ALA A 121 12.78 2.50 -14.52
N ALA A 122 13.50 3.37 -15.22
CA ALA A 122 14.45 4.32 -14.62
C ALA A 122 13.77 5.44 -13.80
N ARG A 123 12.46 5.43 -13.61
CA ARG A 123 11.71 6.51 -12.95
C ARG A 123 10.74 6.01 -11.88
N VAL A 124 10.83 4.73 -11.47
CA VAL A 124 9.94 4.14 -10.47
C VAL A 124 10.71 3.64 -9.28
N LEU A 125 10.23 4.00 -8.11
CA LEU A 125 10.64 3.46 -6.82
C LEU A 125 9.51 2.62 -6.23
N GLY A 126 9.86 1.53 -5.56
CA GLY A 126 8.95 0.81 -4.69
C GLY A 126 8.95 1.40 -3.28
N GLY A 127 7.84 1.24 -2.58
CA GLY A 127 7.74 1.64 -1.19
C GLY A 127 6.91 0.65 -0.37
N ARG A 128 7.42 0.26 0.79
CA ARG A 128 6.74 -0.59 1.76
C ARG A 128 6.27 0.25 2.94
N VAL A 129 4.96 0.33 3.14
CA VAL A 129 4.34 1.05 4.26
C VAL A 129 3.80 0.04 5.27
N ILE A 130 4.19 0.14 6.55
CA ILE A 130 3.66 -0.68 7.67
C ILE A 130 3.13 0.25 8.77
N PHE A 131 2.30 1.18 8.40
CA PHE A 131 1.41 1.89 9.31
C PHE A 131 -0.03 1.88 8.77
N GLY A 132 -1.00 1.89 9.68
CA GLY A 132 -2.42 1.98 9.37
C GLY A 132 -2.89 3.42 9.51
N ALA A 133 -3.72 3.83 8.55
CA ALA A 133 -4.42 5.10 8.62
C ALA A 133 -5.86 4.96 8.13
N GLU A 134 -6.77 5.75 8.66
CA GLU A 134 -8.17 5.79 8.25
C GLU A 134 -8.65 7.23 8.02
N ILE A 135 -9.69 7.38 7.22
CA ILE A 135 -10.46 8.62 7.14
C ILE A 135 -11.56 8.55 8.18
N VAL A 136 -11.43 9.34 9.24
CA VAL A 136 -12.42 9.45 10.32
C VAL A 136 -13.69 10.13 9.78
N ARG A 137 -13.50 11.20 9.00
CA ARG A 137 -14.53 11.95 8.25
C ARG A 137 -13.85 12.75 7.14
N PRO A 138 -14.57 13.29 6.16
CA PRO A 138 -13.97 14.17 5.16
C PRO A 138 -13.10 15.26 5.80
N GLY A 139 -11.88 15.44 5.31
CA GLY A 139 -10.90 16.39 5.84
C GLY A 139 -10.15 15.94 7.10
N HIS A 140 -10.36 14.70 7.58
CA HIS A 140 -9.71 14.20 8.79
C HIS A 140 -9.18 12.78 8.60
N ALA A 141 -7.85 12.62 8.69
CA ALA A 141 -7.16 11.33 8.66
C ALA A 141 -6.54 11.02 10.03
N ARG A 142 -6.56 9.75 10.44
CA ARG A 142 -5.98 9.26 11.71
C ARG A 142 -4.99 8.16 11.46
N VAL A 143 -3.82 8.22 12.09
CA VAL A 143 -2.85 7.12 12.14
C VAL A 143 -3.17 6.22 13.32
N THR A 144 -3.55 4.97 13.03
CA THR A 144 -4.07 4.02 14.04
C THR A 144 -3.05 2.97 14.45
N VAL A 145 -2.10 2.62 13.57
CA VAL A 145 -1.07 1.59 13.80
C VAL A 145 0.23 2.06 13.19
N PHE A 146 1.33 1.82 13.88
CA PHE A 146 2.69 1.96 13.34
C PHE A 146 3.51 0.76 13.83
N ALA A 147 4.01 -0.06 12.90
CA ALA A 147 4.76 -1.26 13.24
C ALA A 147 6.23 -1.19 12.81
N ASP A 148 6.54 -0.42 11.77
CA ASP A 148 7.90 -0.32 11.23
C ASP A 148 8.02 0.90 10.30
N PRO A 149 9.22 1.51 10.14
CA PRO A 149 9.45 2.60 9.21
C PRO A 149 9.02 2.27 7.77
N VAL A 150 8.60 3.28 7.04
CA VAL A 150 8.41 3.18 5.59
C VAL A 150 9.76 2.91 4.95
N LEU A 151 9.81 1.96 4.01
CA LEU A 151 11.02 1.71 3.22
C LEU A 151 10.77 2.11 1.77
N ILE A 152 11.72 2.84 1.17
CA ILE A 152 11.69 3.26 -0.24
C ILE A 152 12.97 2.80 -0.92
N GLY A 153 12.86 2.23 -2.13
CA GLY A 153 14.04 1.77 -2.83
C GLY A 153 13.82 1.51 -4.32
N PRO A 154 14.94 1.41 -5.08
CA PRO A 154 14.90 1.03 -6.49
C PRO A 154 14.56 -0.45 -6.65
N PRO A 155 13.76 -0.83 -7.68
CA PRO A 155 13.55 -2.25 -8.00
C PRO A 155 14.84 -2.99 -8.41
N ASP A 156 15.75 -2.31 -9.10
CA ASP A 156 17.12 -2.79 -9.34
C ASP A 156 18.09 -2.06 -8.38
N PRO A 157 18.69 -2.75 -7.41
CA PRO A 157 19.60 -2.13 -6.44
C PRO A 157 20.88 -1.56 -7.07
N ARG A 158 21.19 -1.92 -8.33
CA ARG A 158 22.33 -1.40 -9.08
C ARG A 158 22.07 -0.02 -9.71
N ASP A 159 20.81 0.43 -9.74
CA ASP A 159 20.50 1.77 -10.25
C ASP A 159 20.83 2.84 -9.19
N ALA A 160 22.07 3.34 -9.26
CA ALA A 160 22.57 4.34 -8.33
C ALA A 160 21.77 5.66 -8.36
N ARG A 161 21.21 6.05 -9.52
CA ARG A 161 20.38 7.24 -9.64
C ARG A 161 19.05 7.10 -8.88
N LEU A 162 18.39 5.97 -9.04
CA LEU A 162 17.18 5.68 -8.29
C LEU A 162 17.49 5.45 -6.79
N GLY A 163 18.64 4.88 -6.46
CA GLY A 163 19.12 4.77 -5.08
C GLY A 163 19.27 6.14 -4.40
N ALA A 164 19.90 7.10 -5.09
CA ALA A 164 20.02 8.48 -4.61
C ALA A 164 18.64 9.17 -4.47
N ALA A 165 17.75 8.98 -5.43
CA ALA A 165 16.39 9.50 -5.35
C ALA A 165 15.60 8.88 -4.17
N ALA A 166 15.75 7.56 -3.93
CA ALA A 166 15.14 6.90 -2.78
C ALA A 166 15.65 7.48 -1.46
N ALA A 167 16.94 7.71 -1.32
CA ALA A 167 17.53 8.34 -0.12
C ALA A 167 16.99 9.76 0.09
N THR A 168 16.89 10.57 -0.96
CA THR A 168 16.36 11.93 -0.90
C THR A 168 14.91 11.94 -0.40
N TRP A 169 14.03 11.13 -0.98
CA TRP A 169 12.61 11.12 -0.63
C TRP A 169 12.33 10.41 0.70
N ALA A 170 13.15 9.42 1.06
CA ALA A 170 13.09 8.84 2.39
C ALA A 170 13.45 9.88 3.47
N ALA A 171 14.53 10.64 3.28
CA ALA A 171 14.92 11.71 4.21
C ALA A 171 13.86 12.82 4.30
N ALA A 172 13.21 13.19 3.19
CA ALA A 172 12.16 14.19 3.19
C ALA A 172 10.92 13.74 3.99
N LEU A 173 10.50 12.47 3.85
CA LEU A 173 9.40 11.89 4.62
C LEU A 173 9.75 11.75 6.10
N ASP A 174 10.96 11.30 6.42
CA ASP A 174 11.44 11.17 7.79
C ASP A 174 11.48 12.53 8.50
N ALA A 175 12.06 13.54 7.87
CA ALA A 175 12.08 14.92 8.36
C ALA A 175 10.68 15.54 8.53
N ALA A 176 9.70 15.10 7.71
CA ALA A 176 8.31 15.50 7.84
C ALA A 176 7.58 14.82 9.01
N GLY A 177 8.21 13.85 9.68
CA GLY A 177 7.64 13.11 10.83
C GLY A 177 6.99 11.78 10.44
N VAL A 178 7.28 11.27 9.26
CA VAL A 178 6.93 9.91 8.84
C VAL A 178 8.20 9.06 8.85
N PRO A 179 8.45 8.23 9.88
CA PRO A 179 9.67 7.44 9.95
C PRO A 179 9.89 6.65 8.66
N THR A 180 10.95 6.97 7.92
CA THR A 180 11.21 6.44 6.59
C THR A 180 12.71 6.22 6.37
N ALA A 181 13.07 5.13 5.70
CA ALA A 181 14.45 4.83 5.31
C ALA A 181 14.55 4.36 3.86
N ALA A 182 15.69 4.58 3.23
CA ALA A 182 16.01 3.99 1.94
C ALA A 182 16.46 2.54 2.10
N THR A 183 16.20 1.71 1.07
CA THR A 183 16.62 0.30 1.06
C THR A 183 17.00 -0.15 -0.35
N GLU A 184 18.01 -0.99 -0.44
CA GLU A 184 18.38 -1.68 -1.69
C GLU A 184 17.57 -2.97 -1.92
N ARG A 185 16.78 -3.40 -0.92
CA ARG A 185 16.04 -4.66 -0.90
C ARG A 185 14.52 -4.49 -1.08
N ILE A 186 14.09 -3.43 -1.78
CA ILE A 186 12.66 -3.10 -1.82
C ILE A 186 11.80 -4.24 -2.37
N VAL A 187 12.27 -4.97 -3.39
CA VAL A 187 11.53 -6.10 -3.96
C VAL A 187 11.33 -7.19 -2.91
N ALA A 188 12.38 -7.55 -2.16
CA ALA A 188 12.28 -8.53 -1.09
C ALA A 188 11.32 -8.04 0.02
N THR A 189 11.41 -6.78 0.44
CA THR A 189 10.54 -6.24 1.50
C THR A 189 9.07 -6.15 1.09
N LEU A 190 8.78 -5.92 -0.19
CA LEU A 190 7.40 -5.99 -0.72
C LEU A 190 6.87 -7.42 -0.67
N TRP A 191 7.65 -8.42 -1.07
CA TRP A 191 7.29 -9.83 -0.96
C TRP A 191 7.13 -10.27 0.50
N GLU A 192 8.01 -9.85 1.40
CA GLU A 192 7.93 -10.12 2.84
C GLU A 192 6.64 -9.58 3.46
N LYS A 193 6.20 -8.39 3.02
CA LYS A 193 4.88 -7.85 3.40
C LYS A 193 3.73 -8.66 2.80
N VAL A 194 3.88 -9.15 1.57
CA VAL A 194 2.86 -10.00 0.94
C VAL A 194 2.75 -11.36 1.64
N LEU A 195 3.83 -11.98 2.07
CA LEU A 195 3.79 -13.19 2.90
C LEU A 195 2.88 -13.00 4.12
N TYR A 196 3.03 -11.88 4.82
CA TYR A 196 2.22 -11.53 5.98
C TYR A 196 0.76 -11.25 5.61
N ASN A 197 0.54 -10.39 4.63
CA ASN A 197 -0.80 -9.97 4.23
C ASN A 197 -1.61 -11.11 3.59
N ALA A 198 -1.00 -11.96 2.78
CA ALA A 198 -1.66 -13.07 2.12
C ALA A 198 -2.18 -14.12 3.12
N ALA A 199 -1.43 -14.37 4.19
CA ALA A 199 -1.84 -15.29 5.23
C ALA A 199 -3.00 -14.74 6.08
N LEU A 200 -2.95 -13.46 6.45
CA LEU A 200 -3.86 -12.90 7.45
C LEU A 200 -5.06 -12.17 6.87
N ASN A 201 -4.86 -11.33 5.84
CA ASN A 201 -5.91 -10.41 5.40
C ASN A 201 -7.14 -11.11 4.82
N PRO A 202 -7.03 -12.04 3.85
CA PRO A 202 -8.20 -12.66 3.26
C PRO A 202 -8.92 -13.58 4.25
N LEU A 203 -8.18 -14.36 5.03
CA LEU A 203 -8.77 -15.27 5.99
C LEU A 203 -9.48 -14.51 7.11
N GLY A 204 -8.85 -13.44 7.64
CA GLY A 204 -9.47 -12.53 8.62
C GLY A 204 -10.70 -11.84 8.06
N ALA A 205 -10.66 -11.42 6.80
CA ALA A 205 -11.79 -10.77 6.14
C ALA A 205 -12.99 -11.73 5.90
N LEU A 206 -12.71 -12.97 5.52
CA LEU A 206 -13.75 -13.99 5.29
C LEU A 206 -14.41 -14.45 6.59
N ARG A 207 -13.63 -14.55 7.68
CA ARG A 207 -14.10 -15.08 8.97
C ARG A 207 -14.52 -13.99 9.97
N GLY A 208 -14.22 -12.71 9.71
CA GLY A 208 -14.47 -11.60 10.63
C GLY A 208 -13.59 -11.60 11.88
N LEU A 209 -12.42 -12.26 11.84
CA LEU A 209 -11.53 -12.50 12.98
C LEU A 209 -10.34 -11.54 12.99
N THR A 210 -9.81 -11.32 14.19
CA THR A 210 -8.51 -10.68 14.42
C THR A 210 -7.36 -11.64 14.08
N TYR A 211 -6.16 -11.11 13.97
CA TYR A 211 -4.97 -11.92 13.64
C TYR A 211 -4.64 -12.94 14.73
N GLY A 212 -4.82 -12.56 16.01
CA GLY A 212 -4.61 -13.49 17.13
C GLY A 212 -5.61 -14.64 17.15
N GLU A 213 -6.89 -14.35 16.89
CA GLU A 213 -7.93 -15.38 16.80
C GLU A 213 -7.68 -16.36 15.66
N LEU A 214 -7.22 -15.85 14.48
CA LEU A 214 -6.82 -16.73 13.36
C LEU A 214 -5.66 -17.64 13.72
N ALA A 215 -4.65 -17.11 14.42
CA ALA A 215 -3.47 -17.90 14.80
C ALA A 215 -3.74 -18.89 15.95
N ALA A 216 -4.78 -18.67 16.74
CA ALA A 216 -5.22 -19.59 17.79
C ALA A 216 -6.06 -20.75 17.23
N ASP A 217 -6.65 -20.60 16.05
CA ASP A 217 -7.48 -21.62 15.39
C ASP A 217 -6.60 -22.59 14.58
N PRO A 218 -6.63 -23.92 14.88
CA PRO A 218 -5.81 -24.90 14.17
C PRO A 218 -6.06 -24.95 12.66
N ASP A 219 -7.30 -24.84 12.22
CA ASP A 219 -7.64 -24.85 10.80
C ASP A 219 -7.19 -23.54 10.12
N GLY A 220 -7.32 -22.42 10.81
CA GLY A 220 -6.78 -21.13 10.39
C GLY A 220 -5.27 -21.18 10.18
N ARG A 221 -4.54 -21.77 11.13
CA ARG A 221 -3.08 -21.98 11.01
C ARG A 221 -2.72 -22.84 9.80
N ALA A 222 -3.42 -23.97 9.60
CA ALA A 222 -3.15 -24.86 8.48
C ALA A 222 -3.30 -24.14 7.11
N VAL A 223 -4.33 -23.29 6.98
CA VAL A 223 -4.52 -22.47 5.77
C VAL A 223 -3.41 -21.43 5.64
N MET A 224 -3.09 -20.69 6.71
CA MET A 224 -2.03 -19.68 6.69
C MET A 224 -0.67 -20.29 6.35
N ASP A 225 -0.34 -21.45 6.90
CA ASP A 225 0.92 -22.18 6.62
C ASP A 225 1.01 -22.53 5.14
N ARG A 226 -0.08 -22.99 4.54
CA ARG A 226 -0.12 -23.31 3.12
C ARG A 226 0.06 -22.09 2.24
N VAL A 227 -0.65 -21.00 2.57
CA VAL A 227 -0.54 -19.71 1.86
C VAL A 227 0.88 -19.17 1.89
N ILE A 228 1.52 -19.22 3.07
CA ILE A 228 2.92 -18.80 3.24
C ILE A 228 3.86 -19.66 2.41
N ALA A 229 3.74 -20.98 2.48
CA ALA A 229 4.61 -21.90 1.74
C ALA A 229 4.51 -21.68 0.22
N GLU A 230 3.29 -21.50 -0.31
CA GLU A 230 3.07 -21.21 -1.73
C GLU A 230 3.67 -19.85 -2.12
N ALA A 231 3.40 -18.79 -1.37
CA ALA A 231 3.94 -17.46 -1.66
C ALA A 231 5.47 -17.43 -1.58
N PHE A 232 6.06 -18.17 -0.62
CA PHE A 232 7.50 -18.33 -0.48
C PHE A 232 8.11 -19.04 -1.70
N ALA A 233 7.49 -20.13 -2.15
CA ALA A 233 7.92 -20.88 -3.33
C ALA A 233 7.86 -20.02 -4.61
N VAL A 234 6.81 -19.21 -4.77
CA VAL A 234 6.67 -18.28 -5.91
C VAL A 234 7.75 -17.19 -5.86
N ALA A 235 8.00 -16.58 -4.71
CA ALA A 235 9.04 -15.57 -4.54
C ALA A 235 10.42 -16.13 -4.92
N ARG A 236 10.74 -17.34 -4.50
CA ARG A 236 12.00 -18.04 -4.87
C ARG A 236 12.08 -18.31 -6.37
N ALA A 237 11.00 -18.75 -6.99
CA ALA A 237 10.94 -18.98 -8.43
C ALA A 237 11.10 -17.68 -9.26
N GLU A 238 10.78 -16.53 -8.68
CA GLU A 238 11.06 -15.20 -9.23
C GLU A 238 12.49 -14.70 -8.94
N GLY A 239 13.30 -15.48 -8.22
CA GLY A 239 14.67 -15.10 -7.86
C GLY A 239 14.76 -14.06 -6.74
N VAL A 240 13.70 -13.89 -5.96
CA VAL A 240 13.67 -12.93 -4.84
C VAL A 240 14.43 -13.49 -3.65
N ALA A 241 15.46 -12.77 -3.18
CA ALA A 241 16.24 -13.11 -2.00
C ALA A 241 15.51 -12.64 -0.73
N LEU A 242 14.60 -13.46 -0.20
CA LEU A 242 13.89 -13.20 1.05
C LEU A 242 14.87 -13.24 2.25
N THR A 243 14.49 -12.61 3.37
CA THR A 243 15.31 -12.58 4.60
C THR A 243 15.46 -13.98 5.22
N TRP A 244 14.46 -14.82 5.10
CA TRP A 244 14.47 -16.17 5.66
C TRP A 244 14.87 -17.20 4.61
N PRO A 245 15.61 -18.25 4.99
CA PRO A 245 16.07 -19.28 4.05
C PRO A 245 14.93 -20.12 3.48
N ASP A 246 13.85 -20.31 4.25
CA ASP A 246 12.68 -21.10 3.89
C ASP A 246 11.41 -20.60 4.60
N ASP A 247 10.27 -21.18 4.22
CA ASP A 247 8.97 -20.84 4.80
C ASP A 247 8.84 -21.29 6.27
N ALA A 248 9.56 -22.34 6.69
CA ALA A 248 9.54 -22.79 8.07
C ALA A 248 10.20 -21.75 9.00
N ALA A 249 11.39 -21.25 8.65
CA ALA A 249 12.05 -20.18 9.38
C ALA A 249 11.22 -18.89 9.40
N TYR A 250 10.51 -18.58 8.32
CA TYR A 250 9.57 -17.45 8.32
C TYR A 250 8.38 -17.69 9.26
N ARG A 251 7.77 -18.89 9.27
CA ARG A 251 6.64 -19.22 10.15
C ARG A 251 7.00 -19.13 11.62
N ASP A 252 8.22 -19.48 12.00
CA ASP A 252 8.69 -19.32 13.38
C ASP A 252 8.65 -17.84 13.80
N VAL A 253 9.12 -16.93 12.94
CA VAL A 253 9.05 -15.49 13.17
C VAL A 253 7.63 -14.97 13.08
N PHE A 254 6.84 -15.47 12.15
CA PHE A 254 5.45 -15.08 11.93
C PHE A 254 4.59 -15.35 13.18
N TYR A 255 4.62 -16.57 13.70
CA TYR A 255 3.84 -16.95 14.89
C TYR A 255 4.49 -16.51 16.21
N GLY A 256 5.82 -16.49 16.28
CA GLY A 256 6.54 -16.14 17.50
C GLY A 256 6.62 -14.63 17.79
N ARG A 257 6.53 -13.78 16.74
CA ARG A 257 6.74 -12.35 16.89
C ARG A 257 5.71 -11.49 16.15
N LEU A 258 5.51 -11.73 14.84
CA LEU A 258 4.71 -10.82 14.01
C LEU A 258 3.23 -10.84 14.36
N VAL A 259 2.63 -12.02 14.47
CA VAL A 259 1.22 -12.15 14.85
C VAL A 259 0.97 -11.69 16.29
N PRO A 260 1.76 -12.08 17.31
CA PRO A 260 1.55 -11.58 18.67
C PRO A 260 1.58 -10.06 18.80
N SER A 261 2.48 -9.38 18.09
CA SER A 261 2.58 -7.91 18.12
C SER A 261 1.38 -7.18 17.51
N THR A 262 0.55 -7.90 16.75
CA THR A 262 -0.62 -7.38 16.05
C THR A 262 -1.89 -8.21 16.33
N ALA A 263 -1.92 -8.96 17.41
CA ALA A 263 -2.97 -9.96 17.68
C ALA A 263 -4.40 -9.40 17.65
N SER A 264 -4.60 -8.18 18.17
CA SER A 264 -5.91 -7.52 18.18
C SER A 264 -6.26 -6.81 16.85
N HIS A 265 -5.35 -6.83 15.87
CA HIS A 265 -5.55 -6.12 14.62
C HIS A 265 -6.60 -6.80 13.73
N ARG A 266 -7.48 -5.99 13.14
CA ARG A 266 -8.44 -6.38 12.10
C ARG A 266 -7.94 -5.85 10.76
N SER A 267 -7.85 -6.73 9.75
CA SER A 267 -7.26 -6.36 8.47
C SER A 267 -7.99 -5.21 7.76
N SER A 268 -7.26 -4.45 6.97
CA SER A 268 -7.85 -3.43 6.07
C SER A 268 -8.83 -4.06 5.07
N MET A 269 -8.60 -5.31 4.67
CA MET A 269 -9.48 -6.06 3.77
C MET A 269 -10.82 -6.36 4.44
N LEU A 270 -10.84 -6.72 5.72
CA LEU A 270 -12.09 -6.88 6.49
C LEU A 270 -12.87 -5.57 6.54
N GLN A 271 -12.19 -4.47 6.87
CA GLN A 271 -12.80 -3.14 6.91
C GLN A 271 -13.34 -2.69 5.54
N ASP A 272 -12.69 -3.07 4.43
CA ASP A 272 -13.19 -2.79 3.09
C ASP A 272 -14.47 -3.60 2.80
N LEU A 273 -14.52 -4.90 3.13
CA LEU A 273 -15.71 -5.74 2.97
C LEU A 273 -16.89 -5.26 3.82
N GLU A 274 -16.65 -4.90 5.08
CA GLU A 274 -17.69 -4.37 5.98
C GLU A 274 -18.30 -3.05 5.47
N ARG A 275 -17.53 -2.29 4.70
CA ARG A 275 -17.99 -1.03 4.07
C ARG A 275 -18.49 -1.23 2.63
N GLY A 276 -18.66 -2.47 2.18
CA GLY A 276 -19.09 -2.80 0.82
C GLY A 276 -18.11 -2.33 -0.26
N ARG A 277 -16.81 -2.22 0.05
CA ARG A 277 -15.78 -1.73 -0.87
C ARG A 277 -15.00 -2.88 -1.48
N ARG A 278 -14.53 -2.69 -2.72
CA ARG A 278 -13.58 -3.58 -3.36
C ARG A 278 -12.29 -3.65 -2.55
N THR A 279 -11.72 -4.85 -2.43
CA THR A 279 -10.48 -5.13 -1.70
C THR A 279 -9.26 -5.12 -2.62
N GLU A 280 -8.07 -5.29 -2.03
CA GLU A 280 -6.81 -5.42 -2.78
C GLU A 280 -6.39 -6.90 -2.94
N ILE A 281 -7.31 -7.84 -2.88
CA ILE A 281 -7.03 -9.28 -2.94
C ILE A 281 -6.25 -9.67 -4.20
N ASP A 282 -6.56 -9.03 -5.34
CA ASP A 282 -5.88 -9.29 -6.63
C ASP A 282 -4.39 -8.95 -6.60
N ALA A 283 -4.00 -7.92 -5.84
CA ALA A 283 -2.61 -7.53 -5.69
C ALA A 283 -1.87 -8.31 -4.58
N ILE A 284 -2.59 -9.06 -3.75
CA ILE A 284 -2.04 -9.86 -2.66
C ILE A 284 -2.03 -11.33 -3.08
N CYS A 285 -3.03 -12.13 -2.72
CA CYS A 285 -3.10 -13.55 -3.08
C CYS A 285 -3.26 -13.77 -4.58
N GLY A 286 -4.03 -12.93 -5.28
CA GLY A 286 -4.20 -12.98 -6.73
C GLY A 286 -2.86 -12.81 -7.47
N ALA A 287 -2.03 -11.89 -7.01
CA ALA A 287 -0.70 -11.67 -7.57
C ALA A 287 0.23 -12.86 -7.34
N VAL A 288 0.19 -13.48 -6.16
CA VAL A 288 0.95 -14.72 -5.87
C VAL A 288 0.52 -15.84 -6.82
N ALA A 289 -0.79 -16.06 -6.96
CA ALA A 289 -1.33 -17.11 -7.84
C ALA A 289 -0.96 -16.88 -9.32
N ALA A 290 -1.10 -15.65 -9.81
CA ALA A 290 -0.78 -15.31 -11.19
C ALA A 290 0.72 -15.45 -11.50
N ARG A 291 1.59 -15.00 -10.60
CA ARG A 291 3.05 -15.13 -10.74
C ARG A 291 3.49 -16.58 -10.64
N GLY A 292 2.90 -17.36 -9.71
CA GLY A 292 3.13 -18.79 -9.62
C GLY A 292 2.82 -19.53 -10.91
N ALA A 293 1.65 -19.27 -11.50
CA ALA A 293 1.26 -19.85 -12.80
C ALA A 293 2.27 -19.49 -13.90
N GLY A 294 2.76 -18.25 -13.95
CA GLY A 294 3.78 -17.81 -14.91
C GLY A 294 5.16 -18.46 -14.71
N ARG A 295 5.40 -19.12 -13.57
CA ARG A 295 6.65 -19.83 -13.22
C ARG A 295 6.49 -21.34 -13.08
N GLY A 296 5.31 -21.89 -13.33
CA GLY A 296 5.01 -23.30 -13.14
C GLY A 296 4.95 -23.73 -11.66
N VAL A 297 4.73 -22.78 -10.74
CA VAL A 297 4.61 -23.02 -9.30
C VAL A 297 3.13 -22.94 -8.92
N ALA A 298 2.59 -24.03 -8.37
CA ALA A 298 1.21 -24.07 -7.91
C ALA A 298 1.01 -23.20 -6.65
N ALA A 299 -0.05 -22.37 -6.66
CA ALA A 299 -0.44 -21.53 -5.55
C ALA A 299 -1.96 -21.61 -5.31
N PHE A 300 -2.45 -22.82 -5.09
CA PHE A 300 -3.88 -23.13 -5.02
C PHE A 300 -4.60 -22.49 -3.83
N ALA A 301 -3.95 -22.41 -2.65
CA ALA A 301 -4.55 -21.77 -1.48
C ALA A 301 -4.69 -20.25 -1.70
N ASN A 302 -3.68 -19.61 -2.28
CA ASN A 302 -3.75 -18.19 -2.66
C ASN A 302 -4.84 -17.95 -3.71
N GLN A 303 -4.96 -18.82 -4.71
CA GLN A 303 -6.01 -18.74 -5.74
C GLN A 303 -7.41 -18.92 -5.11
N ALA A 304 -7.59 -19.91 -4.25
CA ALA A 304 -8.86 -20.18 -3.59
C ALA A 304 -9.30 -19.00 -2.71
N LEU A 305 -8.40 -18.43 -1.90
CA LEU A 305 -8.69 -17.25 -1.10
C LEU A 305 -9.08 -16.05 -1.97
N THR A 306 -8.43 -15.86 -3.11
CA THR A 306 -8.79 -14.80 -4.06
C THR A 306 -10.23 -14.97 -4.54
N GLN A 307 -10.60 -16.18 -4.95
CA GLN A 307 -11.96 -16.48 -5.44
C GLN A 307 -13.02 -16.31 -4.34
N LEU A 308 -12.73 -16.74 -3.11
CA LEU A 308 -13.64 -16.61 -1.97
C LEU A 308 -13.87 -15.14 -1.58
N VAL A 309 -12.81 -14.32 -1.58
CA VAL A 309 -12.96 -12.88 -1.32
C VAL A 309 -13.76 -12.21 -2.43
N HIS A 310 -13.53 -12.51 -3.71
CA HIS A 310 -14.37 -12.02 -4.81
C HIS A 310 -15.84 -12.44 -4.67
N ALA A 311 -16.10 -13.67 -4.21
CA ALA A 311 -17.48 -14.11 -3.96
C ALA A 311 -18.13 -13.28 -2.83
N ARG A 312 -17.38 -12.98 -1.77
CA ARG A 312 -17.86 -12.14 -0.66
C ARG A 312 -18.09 -10.69 -1.08
N GLU A 313 -17.22 -10.12 -1.91
CA GLU A 313 -17.43 -8.78 -2.50
C GLU A 313 -18.74 -8.70 -3.29
N ARG A 314 -19.00 -9.68 -4.16
CA ARG A 314 -20.23 -9.73 -4.94
C ARG A 314 -21.49 -9.84 -4.07
N ASN A 315 -21.42 -10.59 -2.96
CA ASN A 315 -22.55 -10.72 -2.05
C ASN A 315 -22.81 -9.41 -1.29
N ALA A 316 -21.75 -8.72 -0.81
CA ALA A 316 -21.90 -7.43 -0.15
C ALA A 316 -22.57 -6.37 -1.05
N HIS A 317 -22.24 -6.33 -2.35
CA HIS A 317 -22.92 -5.45 -3.31
C HIS A 317 -24.41 -5.79 -3.46
N ARG A 318 -24.78 -7.07 -3.56
CA ARG A 318 -26.18 -7.49 -3.66
C ARG A 318 -26.99 -7.16 -2.41
N GLU A 319 -26.40 -7.33 -1.22
CA GLU A 319 -27.03 -6.97 0.06
C GLU A 319 -27.28 -5.45 0.14
N ALA A 320 -26.31 -4.62 -0.28
CA ALA A 320 -26.46 -3.17 -0.31
C ALA A 320 -27.54 -2.71 -1.32
N GLU A 321 -27.61 -3.31 -2.50
CA GLU A 321 -28.65 -3.02 -3.50
C GLU A 321 -30.06 -3.44 -3.01
N ALA A 322 -30.16 -4.56 -2.27
CA ALA A 322 -31.44 -5.01 -1.71
C ALA A 322 -31.95 -4.10 -0.60
N CYS A 323 -31.05 -3.52 0.23
CA CYS A 323 -31.42 -2.57 1.29
C CYS A 323 -31.75 -1.16 0.76
N SER A 324 -31.41 -0.84 -0.49
CA SER A 324 -31.69 0.48 -1.10
C SER A 324 -32.97 0.51 -1.93
N ARG A 325 -33.68 -0.62 -2.03
CA ARG A 325 -35.02 -0.77 -2.64
C ARG A 325 -36.09 -0.83 -1.58
#